data_f1362b87bde81a54b2a362cb2fcd0c1c
#
_entry.id   f1362b87bde81a54b2a362cb2fcd0c1c
#
_cell.length_a   1.000
_cell.length_b   1.000
_cell.length_c   1.000
_cell.angle_alpha   90.00
_cell.angle_beta   90.00
_cell.angle_gamma   90.00
#
_symmetry.space_group_name_H-M   'P 1'
#
loop_
_entity.id
_entity.type
_entity.pdbx_description
1 polymer ?
#
loop_
_entity_poly.entity_id
_entity_poly.type
_entity_poly.pdbx_seq_one_letter_code
_entity_poly.pdbx_strand_id
1 'polypeptide(L)'
;MQERIKACFTESIQTQIAAAEALPDAISRAAMTLVQSLLNGNKILCCGNGTSAANAQHFAASMINRFETERPSLPAIALNTDNVVLTAIANDRLHDEVYAKQVRALGHAGDVLLAISTRGNSRDIVKAVEAAVTRDMTIVALTGYDGGELAGLLGPQDVEIRIPSHRSTRIQEMHMLTVNCLCDLIDNTLFPHQDV
;
A
#
# COMPACT_ATOMS: atom_id res chain seq x y z
N MET A 1 -2.88 32.77 -11.72
CA MET A 1 -3.34 31.37 -11.83
C MET A 1 -2.26 30.48 -12.47
N GLN A 2 -1.76 30.82 -13.66
CA GLN A 2 -0.72 30.03 -14.36
C GLN A 2 0.55 29.79 -13.54
N GLU A 3 1.08 30.81 -12.85
CA GLU A 3 2.26 30.68 -12.00
C GLU A 3 2.05 29.67 -10.84
N ARG A 4 0.84 29.64 -10.26
CA ARG A 4 0.50 28.66 -9.23
C ARG A 4 0.45 27.24 -9.78
N ILE A 5 -0.04 27.06 -11.01
CA ILE A 5 -0.04 25.75 -11.71
C ILE A 5 1.41 25.30 -11.94
N LYS A 6 2.25 26.17 -12.52
CA LYS A 6 3.67 25.87 -12.74
C LYS A 6 4.39 25.48 -11.44
N ALA A 7 4.13 26.23 -10.34
CA ALA A 7 4.71 25.91 -9.04
C ALA A 7 4.28 24.52 -8.54
N CYS A 8 3.02 24.11 -8.74
CA CYS A 8 2.56 22.76 -8.40
C CYS A 8 3.31 21.67 -9.19
N PHE A 9 3.49 21.86 -10.50
CA PHE A 9 4.27 20.92 -11.34
C PHE A 9 5.74 20.88 -10.91
N THR A 10 6.36 22.03 -10.69
CA THR A 10 7.77 22.09 -10.24
C THR A 10 7.98 21.33 -8.94
N GLU A 11 7.10 21.54 -7.95
CA GLU A 11 7.18 20.85 -6.67
C GLU A 11 6.96 19.33 -6.83
N SER A 12 6.02 18.92 -7.69
CA SER A 12 5.80 17.50 -8.00
C SER A 12 7.06 16.87 -8.61
N ILE A 13 7.65 17.50 -9.62
CA ILE A 13 8.88 17.03 -10.28
C ILE A 13 10.03 16.91 -9.26
N GLN A 14 10.22 17.91 -8.42
CA GLN A 14 11.26 17.86 -7.37
C GLN A 14 11.03 16.71 -6.40
N THR A 15 9.78 16.45 -6.00
CA THR A 15 9.44 15.32 -5.13
C THR A 15 9.70 13.98 -5.83
N GLN A 16 9.41 13.88 -7.14
CA GLN A 16 9.69 12.68 -7.94
C GLN A 16 11.19 12.41 -8.02
N ILE A 17 12.02 13.44 -8.27
CA ILE A 17 13.49 13.29 -8.31
C ILE A 17 14.01 12.78 -6.97
N ALA A 18 13.60 13.41 -5.85
CA ALA A 18 14.01 12.99 -4.52
C ALA A 18 13.54 11.54 -4.20
N ALA A 19 12.33 11.17 -4.63
CA ALA A 19 11.81 9.83 -4.45
C ALA A 19 12.59 8.80 -5.31
N ALA A 20 12.93 9.14 -6.55
CA ALA A 20 13.70 8.27 -7.45
C ALA A 20 15.12 7.98 -6.91
N GLU A 21 15.69 8.89 -6.13
CA GLU A 21 16.98 8.68 -5.47
C GLU A 21 16.86 7.88 -4.17
N ALA A 22 15.78 8.10 -3.39
CA ALA A 22 15.68 7.58 -2.03
C ALA A 22 14.96 6.21 -1.92
N LEU A 23 14.07 5.86 -2.86
CA LEU A 23 13.13 4.76 -2.67
C LEU A 23 13.44 3.44 -3.40
N PRO A 24 14.32 3.34 -4.40
CA PRO A 24 14.47 2.12 -5.20
C PRO A 24 14.68 0.86 -4.37
N ASP A 25 15.55 0.91 -3.34
CA ASP A 25 15.83 -0.25 -2.49
C ASP A 25 14.61 -0.67 -1.66
N ALA A 26 13.86 0.29 -1.12
CA ALA A 26 12.65 0.00 -0.34
C ALA A 26 11.54 -0.58 -1.23
N ILE A 27 11.34 -0.01 -2.43
CA ILE A 27 10.36 -0.51 -3.40
C ILE A 27 10.73 -1.92 -3.87
N SER A 28 12.00 -2.17 -4.17
CA SER A 28 12.49 -3.50 -4.58
C SER A 28 12.25 -4.55 -3.49
N ARG A 29 12.59 -4.25 -2.23
CA ARG A 29 12.32 -5.15 -1.10
C ARG A 29 10.83 -5.41 -0.91
N ALA A 30 10.01 -4.38 -1.00
CA ALA A 30 8.55 -4.51 -0.91
C ALA A 30 7.99 -5.39 -2.03
N ALA A 31 8.42 -5.18 -3.27
CA ALA A 31 8.02 -6.02 -4.40
C ALA A 31 8.39 -7.49 -4.19
N MET A 32 9.61 -7.76 -3.72
CA MET A 32 10.04 -9.13 -3.43
C MET A 32 9.25 -9.77 -2.29
N THR A 33 8.88 -9.01 -1.25
CA THR A 33 8.01 -9.47 -0.16
C THR A 33 6.63 -9.88 -0.70
N LEU A 34 6.04 -9.04 -1.56
CA LEU A 34 4.75 -9.32 -2.20
C LEU A 34 4.83 -10.55 -3.12
N VAL A 35 5.85 -10.63 -3.97
CA VAL A 35 6.11 -11.76 -4.87
C VAL A 35 6.26 -13.07 -4.07
N GLN A 36 7.06 -13.07 -3.01
CA GLN A 36 7.28 -14.28 -2.21
C GLN A 36 5.99 -14.75 -1.52
N SER A 37 5.17 -13.84 -1.02
CA SER A 37 3.86 -14.15 -0.46
C SER A 37 2.94 -14.81 -1.51
N LEU A 38 2.86 -14.23 -2.71
CA LEU A 38 2.05 -14.76 -3.81
C LEU A 38 2.54 -16.14 -4.29
N LEU A 39 3.85 -16.35 -4.41
CA LEU A 39 4.44 -17.66 -4.78
C LEU A 39 4.15 -18.75 -3.74
N ASN A 40 4.02 -18.37 -2.48
CA ASN A 40 3.65 -19.29 -1.39
C ASN A 40 2.14 -19.57 -1.33
N GLY A 41 1.34 -19.04 -2.25
CA GLY A 41 -0.11 -19.24 -2.29
C GLY A 41 -0.89 -18.34 -1.31
N ASN A 42 -0.25 -17.33 -0.77
CA ASN A 42 -0.86 -16.34 0.12
C ASN A 42 -1.48 -15.18 -0.67
N LYS A 43 -2.14 -14.26 0.03
CA LYS A 43 -2.82 -13.09 -0.55
C LYS A 43 -2.32 -11.78 0.03
N ILE A 44 -2.71 -10.68 -0.62
CA ILE A 44 -2.40 -9.34 -0.18
C ILE A 44 -3.69 -8.66 0.28
N LEU A 45 -3.73 -8.18 1.51
CA LEU A 45 -4.78 -7.30 2.02
C LEU A 45 -4.31 -5.85 1.93
N CYS A 46 -5.17 -4.95 1.43
CA CYS A 46 -4.81 -3.55 1.22
C CYS A 46 -5.75 -2.64 2.00
N CYS A 47 -5.23 -1.64 2.71
CA CYS A 47 -6.04 -0.65 3.41
C CYS A 47 -5.47 0.77 3.30
N GLY A 48 -6.36 1.75 3.41
CA GLY A 48 -6.05 3.18 3.37
C GLY A 48 -7.32 4.00 3.46
N ASN A 49 -7.18 5.30 3.70
CA ASN A 49 -8.30 6.25 3.81
C ASN A 49 -8.26 7.30 2.70
N GLY A 50 -9.40 7.77 2.24
CA GLY A 50 -9.50 8.80 1.20
C GLY A 50 -8.73 8.42 -0.07
N THR A 51 -7.77 9.24 -0.50
CA THR A 51 -6.92 8.94 -1.68
C THR A 51 -6.09 7.67 -1.46
N SER A 52 -5.67 7.39 -0.23
CA SER A 52 -4.97 6.12 0.08
C SER A 52 -5.89 4.91 -0.09
N ALA A 53 -7.21 5.05 0.15
CA ALA A 53 -8.19 4.02 -0.16
C ALA A 53 -8.28 3.76 -1.67
N ALA A 54 -8.25 4.82 -2.49
CA ALA A 54 -8.22 4.69 -3.94
C ALA A 54 -6.96 3.96 -4.43
N ASN A 55 -5.80 4.25 -3.83
CA ASN A 55 -4.54 3.54 -4.14
C ASN A 55 -4.61 2.05 -3.76
N ALA A 56 -5.21 1.71 -2.60
CA ALA A 56 -5.44 0.33 -2.18
C ALA A 56 -6.35 -0.43 -3.15
N GLN A 57 -7.43 0.21 -3.62
CA GLN A 57 -8.32 -0.35 -4.63
C GLN A 57 -7.63 -0.51 -5.98
N HIS A 58 -6.85 0.48 -6.40
CA HIS A 58 -6.10 0.43 -7.65
C HIS A 58 -5.11 -0.75 -7.63
N PHE A 59 -4.33 -0.92 -6.56
CA PHE A 59 -3.45 -2.06 -6.40
C PHE A 59 -4.21 -3.40 -6.50
N ALA A 60 -5.28 -3.57 -5.70
CA ALA A 60 -6.06 -4.80 -5.70
C ALA A 60 -6.68 -5.11 -7.07
N ALA A 61 -7.20 -4.10 -7.75
CA ALA A 61 -7.76 -4.24 -9.09
C ALA A 61 -6.70 -4.65 -10.11
N SER A 62 -5.50 -4.05 -10.04
CA SER A 62 -4.37 -4.41 -10.90
C SER A 62 -3.88 -5.83 -10.66
N MET A 63 -3.92 -6.32 -9.41
CA MET A 63 -3.58 -7.72 -9.10
C MET A 63 -4.64 -8.71 -9.60
N ILE A 64 -5.92 -8.44 -9.37
CA ILE A 64 -7.02 -9.34 -9.72
C ILE A 64 -7.23 -9.42 -11.23
N ASN A 65 -7.23 -8.27 -11.91
CA ASN A 65 -7.43 -8.21 -13.35
C ASN A 65 -6.09 -8.37 -14.08
N ARG A 66 -5.38 -7.30 -14.27
CA ARG A 66 -4.03 -7.20 -14.86
C ARG A 66 -3.50 -5.79 -14.62
N PHE A 67 -2.20 -5.59 -14.71
CA PHE A 67 -1.60 -4.25 -14.75
C PHE A 67 -1.49 -3.78 -16.21
N GLU A 68 -0.46 -4.12 -16.93
CA GLU A 68 -0.30 -3.74 -18.34
C GLU A 68 -0.51 -4.91 -19.31
N THR A 69 -0.08 -6.10 -18.95
CA THR A 69 -0.14 -7.29 -19.81
C THR A 69 -1.09 -8.35 -19.28
N GLU A 70 -1.64 -9.18 -20.17
CA GLU A 70 -2.47 -10.33 -19.79
C GLU A 70 -1.65 -11.35 -19.01
N ARG A 71 -2.19 -11.80 -17.87
CA ARG A 71 -1.59 -12.82 -17.02
C ARG A 71 -2.65 -13.43 -16.08
N PRO A 72 -2.39 -14.55 -15.40
CA PRO A 72 -3.30 -15.07 -14.40
C PRO A 72 -3.58 -14.10 -13.26
N SER A 73 -4.80 -14.13 -12.73
CA SER A 73 -5.21 -13.29 -11.58
C SER A 73 -4.39 -13.60 -10.33
N LEU A 74 -4.04 -12.56 -9.59
CA LEU A 74 -3.31 -12.64 -8.33
C LEU A 74 -4.22 -12.24 -7.16
N PRO A 75 -4.17 -12.94 -6.00
CA PRO A 75 -5.09 -12.70 -4.91
C PRO A 75 -4.76 -11.43 -4.12
N ALA A 76 -5.59 -10.41 -4.27
CA ALA A 76 -5.51 -9.16 -3.49
C ALA A 76 -6.91 -8.66 -3.12
N ILE A 77 -7.06 -8.09 -1.91
CA ILE A 77 -8.34 -7.60 -1.39
C ILE A 77 -8.15 -6.19 -0.84
N ALA A 78 -8.87 -5.22 -1.39
CA ALA A 78 -8.97 -3.88 -0.80
C ALA A 78 -10.05 -3.87 0.28
N LEU A 79 -9.66 -3.69 1.54
CA LEU A 79 -10.54 -3.77 2.72
C LEU A 79 -11.54 -2.61 2.84
N ASN A 80 -11.44 -1.63 1.96
CA ASN A 80 -12.28 -0.43 1.93
C ASN A 80 -13.39 -0.49 0.87
N THR A 81 -13.72 -1.66 0.35
CA THR A 81 -14.71 -1.82 -0.75
C THR A 81 -16.08 -2.30 -0.26
N ASP A 82 -16.15 -3.09 0.81
CA ASP A 82 -17.42 -3.59 1.34
C ASP A 82 -18.05 -2.55 2.27
N ASN A 83 -18.94 -1.73 1.71
CA ASN A 83 -19.63 -0.68 2.46
C ASN A 83 -20.51 -1.25 3.59
N VAL A 84 -21.04 -2.48 3.46
CA VAL A 84 -21.86 -3.09 4.50
C VAL A 84 -21.00 -3.44 5.70
N VAL A 85 -19.84 -4.05 5.48
CA VAL A 85 -18.88 -4.35 6.54
C VAL A 85 -18.38 -3.07 7.23
N LEU A 86 -17.97 -2.06 6.45
CA LEU A 86 -17.47 -0.80 7.00
C LEU A 86 -18.53 -0.08 7.85
N THR A 87 -19.76 0.03 7.35
CA THR A 87 -20.83 0.73 8.05
C THR A 87 -21.34 -0.06 9.26
N ALA A 88 -21.40 -1.39 9.20
CA ALA A 88 -21.75 -2.22 10.34
C ALA A 88 -20.77 -2.03 11.50
N ILE A 89 -19.46 -2.10 11.22
CA ILE A 89 -18.42 -1.89 12.24
C ILE A 89 -18.47 -0.45 12.79
N ALA A 90 -18.63 0.55 11.90
CA ALA A 90 -18.72 1.95 12.29
C ALA A 90 -19.95 2.24 13.16
N ASN A 91 -21.10 1.61 12.88
CA ASN A 91 -22.34 1.76 13.64
C ASN A 91 -22.19 1.30 15.09
N ASP A 92 -21.33 0.34 15.36
CA ASP A 92 -20.95 -0.11 16.70
C ASP A 92 -19.99 0.88 17.41
N ARG A 93 -19.79 2.09 16.86
CA ARG A 93 -18.83 3.11 17.31
C ARG A 93 -17.37 2.64 17.31
N LEU A 94 -17.03 1.69 16.44
CA LEU A 94 -15.70 1.11 16.30
C LEU A 94 -15.02 1.56 14.99
N HIS A 95 -15.11 2.84 14.65
CA HIS A 95 -14.51 3.38 13.41
C HIS A 95 -13.03 3.01 13.27
N ASP A 96 -12.28 3.01 14.37
CA ASP A 96 -10.86 2.65 14.37
C ASP A 96 -10.62 1.14 14.12
N GLU A 97 -11.65 0.30 14.16
CA GLU A 97 -11.54 -1.15 14.01
C GLU A 97 -11.96 -1.64 12.60
N VAL A 98 -12.34 -0.72 11.71
CA VAL A 98 -12.93 -1.09 10.41
C VAL A 98 -12.02 -1.98 9.56
N TYR A 99 -10.72 -1.78 9.60
CA TYR A 99 -9.74 -2.62 8.91
C TYR A 99 -9.23 -3.75 9.79
N ALA A 100 -8.98 -3.49 11.08
CA ALA A 100 -8.45 -4.49 12.01
C ALA A 100 -9.36 -5.72 12.15
N LYS A 101 -10.70 -5.52 12.22
CA LYS A 101 -11.66 -6.64 12.24
C LYS A 101 -11.59 -7.49 10.96
N GLN A 102 -11.43 -6.86 9.80
CA GLN A 102 -11.29 -7.58 8.53
C GLN A 102 -9.95 -8.32 8.45
N VAL A 103 -8.85 -7.70 8.89
CA VAL A 103 -7.53 -8.34 8.97
C VAL A 103 -7.59 -9.58 9.88
N ARG A 104 -8.21 -9.49 11.07
CA ARG A 104 -8.37 -10.66 11.95
C ARG A 104 -9.21 -11.78 11.33
N ALA A 105 -10.21 -11.44 10.52
CA ALA A 105 -11.10 -12.42 9.88
C ALA A 105 -10.49 -13.06 8.64
N LEU A 106 -9.75 -12.32 7.83
CA LEU A 106 -9.31 -12.71 6.51
C LEU A 106 -7.80 -13.03 6.42
N GLY A 107 -7.00 -12.41 7.31
CA GLY A 107 -5.55 -12.53 7.31
C GLY A 107 -5.07 -13.87 7.88
N HIS A 108 -4.06 -14.44 7.25
CA HIS A 108 -3.37 -15.67 7.66
C HIS A 108 -1.86 -15.44 7.70
N ALA A 109 -1.15 -16.30 8.41
CA ALA A 109 0.31 -16.29 8.41
C ALA A 109 0.87 -16.39 6.99
N GLY A 110 1.83 -15.52 6.66
CA GLY A 110 2.43 -15.42 5.33
C GLY A 110 1.71 -14.49 4.35
N ASP A 111 0.48 -14.04 4.65
CA ASP A 111 -0.15 -12.95 3.89
C ASP A 111 0.59 -11.63 4.10
N VAL A 112 0.38 -10.67 3.20
CA VAL A 112 0.93 -9.32 3.34
C VAL A 112 -0.19 -8.32 3.55
N LEU A 113 0.00 -7.37 4.50
CA LEU A 113 -0.81 -6.18 4.61
C LEU A 113 -0.11 -5.01 3.92
N LEU A 114 -0.68 -4.49 2.84
CA LEU A 114 -0.30 -3.21 2.22
C LEU A 114 -1.07 -2.08 2.91
N ALA A 115 -0.41 -1.38 3.82
CA ALA A 115 -0.99 -0.30 4.63
C ALA A 115 -0.57 1.07 4.08
N ILE A 116 -1.55 1.89 3.66
CA ILE A 116 -1.28 3.18 3.01
C ILE A 116 -1.77 4.33 3.88
N SER A 117 -0.86 5.16 4.39
CA SER A 117 -1.18 6.32 5.23
C SER A 117 -0.15 7.42 5.06
N THR A 118 -0.54 8.60 4.55
CA THR A 118 0.40 9.70 4.25
C THR A 118 1.21 10.17 5.46
N ARG A 119 0.67 10.08 6.67
CA ARG A 119 1.33 10.52 7.94
C ARG A 119 1.63 9.38 8.90
N GLY A 120 1.15 8.17 8.61
CA GLY A 120 1.33 7.03 9.48
C GLY A 120 0.61 7.07 10.84
N ASN A 121 -0.35 7.99 11.04
CA ASN A 121 -1.02 8.24 12.33
C ASN A 121 -2.54 7.96 12.29
N SER A 122 -3.09 7.40 11.20
CA SER A 122 -4.51 7.03 11.14
C SER A 122 -4.78 5.84 12.04
N ARG A 123 -5.62 6.03 13.07
CA ARG A 123 -5.87 5.02 14.12
C ARG A 123 -6.35 3.68 13.58
N ASP A 124 -7.22 3.70 12.59
CA ASP A 124 -7.75 2.51 11.92
C ASP A 124 -6.65 1.74 11.14
N ILE A 125 -5.71 2.46 10.52
CA ILE A 125 -4.57 1.84 9.83
C ILE A 125 -3.57 1.29 10.85
N VAL A 126 -3.28 2.04 11.92
CA VAL A 126 -2.44 1.57 13.04
C VAL A 126 -2.98 0.27 13.61
N LYS A 127 -4.29 0.20 13.93
CA LYS A 127 -4.94 -1.01 14.43
C LYS A 127 -4.97 -2.15 13.41
N ALA A 128 -5.03 -1.85 12.12
CA ALA A 128 -4.92 -2.87 11.08
C ALA A 128 -3.53 -3.50 11.07
N VAL A 129 -2.46 -2.69 11.23
CA VAL A 129 -1.08 -3.18 11.35
C VAL A 129 -0.90 -4.00 12.62
N GLU A 130 -1.37 -3.53 13.78
CA GLU A 130 -1.36 -4.32 15.02
C GLU A 130 -2.06 -5.68 14.86
N ALA A 131 -3.22 -5.68 14.19
CA ALA A 131 -3.95 -6.91 13.89
C ALA A 131 -3.15 -7.84 12.95
N ALA A 132 -2.48 -7.30 11.93
CA ALA A 132 -1.66 -8.07 11.00
C ALA A 132 -0.47 -8.73 11.72
N VAL A 133 0.20 -8.01 12.61
CA VAL A 133 1.27 -8.56 13.46
C VAL A 133 0.76 -9.77 14.27
N THR A 134 -0.44 -9.69 14.88
CA THR A 134 -1.02 -10.81 15.66
C THR A 134 -1.45 -11.99 14.78
N ARG A 135 -1.48 -11.82 13.47
CA ARG A 135 -1.82 -12.86 12.48
C ARG A 135 -0.60 -13.42 11.74
N ASP A 136 0.60 -13.05 12.17
CA ASP A 136 1.87 -13.43 11.53
C ASP A 136 1.92 -13.04 10.04
N MET A 137 1.33 -11.88 9.73
CA MET A 137 1.41 -11.27 8.40
C MET A 137 2.63 -10.36 8.32
N THR A 138 3.18 -10.20 7.11
CA THR A 138 4.22 -9.20 6.85
C THR A 138 3.58 -7.87 6.43
N ILE A 139 4.17 -6.75 6.81
CA ILE A 139 3.64 -5.42 6.51
C ILE A 139 4.49 -4.73 5.43
N VAL A 140 3.82 -4.19 4.41
CA VAL A 140 4.38 -3.19 3.51
C VAL A 140 3.63 -1.89 3.76
N ALA A 141 4.32 -0.89 4.30
CA ALA A 141 3.73 0.39 4.64
C ALA A 141 4.16 1.48 3.66
N LEU A 142 3.20 2.18 3.06
CA LEU A 142 3.42 3.39 2.29
C LEU A 142 3.13 4.60 3.16
N THR A 143 4.15 5.40 3.45
CA THR A 143 4.08 6.55 4.37
C THR A 143 4.70 7.81 3.77
N GLY A 144 4.80 8.84 4.54
CA GLY A 144 5.51 10.08 4.27
C GLY A 144 5.80 10.79 5.59
N TYR A 145 6.14 12.05 5.58
CA TYR A 145 6.56 12.79 6.76
C TYR A 145 7.69 12.06 7.52
N ASP A 146 7.45 11.71 8.76
CA ASP A 146 8.34 10.95 9.65
C ASP A 146 7.94 9.47 9.80
N GLY A 147 6.90 9.03 9.06
CA GLY A 147 6.34 7.68 9.14
C GLY A 147 5.32 7.48 10.26
N GLY A 148 5.25 8.43 11.20
CA GLY A 148 4.29 8.43 12.31
C GLY A 148 4.36 7.19 13.19
N GLU A 149 3.23 6.86 13.81
CA GLU A 149 3.06 5.70 14.70
C GLU A 149 3.30 4.37 13.95
N LEU A 150 2.96 4.31 12.66
CA LEU A 150 3.20 3.11 11.83
C LEU A 150 4.67 2.71 11.79
N ALA A 151 5.58 3.66 11.62
CA ALA A 151 7.02 3.36 11.53
C ALA A 151 7.55 2.67 12.78
N GLY A 152 6.97 2.98 13.96
CA GLY A 152 7.33 2.36 15.24
C GLY A 152 6.80 0.93 15.43
N LEU A 153 5.84 0.49 14.62
CA LEU A 153 5.25 -0.84 14.70
C LEU A 153 5.92 -1.88 13.80
N LEU A 154 6.70 -1.41 12.83
CA LEU A 154 7.30 -2.29 11.83
C LEU A 154 8.46 -3.09 12.40
N GLY A 155 8.44 -4.39 12.16
CA GLY A 155 9.50 -5.32 12.52
C GLY A 155 10.57 -5.46 11.42
N PRO A 156 11.58 -6.30 11.65
CA PRO A 156 12.73 -6.44 10.74
C PRO A 156 12.38 -7.07 9.38
N GLN A 157 11.25 -7.76 9.27
CA GLN A 157 10.76 -8.36 8.01
C GLN A 157 9.83 -7.42 7.25
N ASP A 158 9.35 -6.36 7.90
CA ASP A 158 8.44 -5.40 7.30
C ASP A 158 9.21 -4.37 6.46
N VAL A 159 8.49 -3.74 5.54
CA VAL A 159 9.08 -2.73 4.65
C VAL A 159 8.30 -1.44 4.72
N GLU A 160 8.98 -0.35 5.07
CA GLU A 160 8.42 1.00 4.92
C GLU A 160 8.94 1.64 3.63
N ILE A 161 8.03 2.16 2.81
CA ILE A 161 8.33 3.03 1.68
C ILE A 161 7.88 4.44 2.09
N ARG A 162 8.84 5.23 2.59
CA ARG A 162 8.58 6.57 3.11
C ARG A 162 8.90 7.63 2.08
N ILE A 163 7.88 8.27 1.54
CA ILE A 163 8.02 9.34 0.56
C ILE A 163 8.75 10.54 1.20
N PRO A 164 9.84 11.05 0.59
CA PRO A 164 10.63 12.15 1.13
C PRO A 164 9.93 13.51 0.94
N SER A 165 8.79 13.67 1.58
CA SER A 165 7.97 14.89 1.51
C SER A 165 7.16 15.09 2.79
N HIS A 166 6.92 16.37 3.14
CA HIS A 166 6.03 16.77 4.23
C HIS A 166 4.70 17.36 3.71
N ARG A 167 4.38 17.19 2.43
CA ARG A 167 3.15 17.66 1.83
C ARG A 167 2.27 16.50 1.37
N SER A 168 1.11 16.34 2.01
CA SER A 168 0.22 15.19 1.77
C SER A 168 -0.13 14.98 0.29
N THR A 169 -0.33 16.05 -0.49
CA THR A 169 -0.65 15.93 -1.93
C THR A 169 0.52 15.35 -2.72
N ARG A 170 1.75 15.74 -2.41
CA ARG A 170 2.96 15.18 -3.06
C ARG A 170 3.17 13.72 -2.66
N ILE A 171 2.95 13.40 -1.38
CA ILE A 171 3.02 12.02 -0.88
C ILE A 171 1.99 11.15 -1.60
N GLN A 172 0.74 11.62 -1.77
CA GLN A 172 -0.31 10.87 -2.46
C GLN A 172 0.02 10.59 -3.93
N GLU A 173 0.60 11.56 -4.65
CA GLU A 173 1.09 11.36 -6.03
C GLU A 173 2.17 10.28 -6.09
N MET A 174 3.11 10.32 -5.14
CA MET A 174 4.19 9.33 -5.07
C MET A 174 3.70 7.96 -4.62
N HIS A 175 2.71 7.87 -3.73
CA HIS A 175 2.07 6.59 -3.39
C HIS A 175 1.45 5.92 -4.62
N MET A 176 0.76 6.70 -5.49
CA MET A 176 0.22 6.15 -6.73
C MET A 176 1.33 5.64 -7.65
N LEU A 177 2.40 6.41 -7.84
CA LEU A 177 3.55 5.99 -8.63
C LEU A 177 4.21 4.74 -8.04
N THR A 178 4.37 4.69 -6.73
CA THR A 178 4.93 3.52 -6.02
C THR A 178 4.06 2.28 -6.22
N VAL A 179 2.73 2.41 -6.13
CA VAL A 179 1.79 1.32 -6.41
C VAL A 179 1.97 0.79 -7.83
N ASN A 180 2.10 1.67 -8.83
CA ASN A 180 2.38 1.26 -10.20
C ASN A 180 3.72 0.53 -10.33
N CYS A 181 4.78 1.03 -9.68
CA CYS A 181 6.08 0.33 -9.65
C CYS A 181 5.98 -1.06 -9.02
N LEU A 182 5.22 -1.20 -7.92
CA LEU A 182 5.01 -2.51 -7.28
C LEU A 182 4.28 -3.47 -8.22
N CYS A 183 3.22 -3.01 -8.91
CA CYS A 183 2.49 -3.83 -9.87
C CYS A 183 3.39 -4.28 -11.04
N ASP A 184 4.17 -3.37 -11.61
CA ASP A 184 5.12 -3.65 -12.69
C ASP A 184 6.18 -4.68 -12.26
N LEU A 185 6.79 -4.47 -11.09
CA LEU A 185 7.82 -5.38 -10.56
C LEU A 185 7.26 -6.77 -10.24
N ILE A 186 6.02 -6.87 -9.71
CA ILE A 186 5.35 -8.13 -9.47
C ILE A 186 5.11 -8.87 -10.79
N ASP A 187 4.54 -8.17 -11.78
CA ASP A 187 4.23 -8.78 -13.07
C ASP A 187 5.52 -9.23 -13.78
N ASN A 188 6.55 -8.41 -13.86
CA ASN A 188 7.83 -8.77 -14.48
C ASN A 188 8.57 -9.90 -13.77
N THR A 189 8.40 -10.05 -12.44
CA THR A 189 9.05 -11.10 -11.67
C THR A 189 8.31 -12.43 -11.79
N LEU A 190 6.97 -12.42 -11.73
CA LEU A 190 6.16 -13.63 -11.79
C LEU A 190 5.90 -14.11 -13.21
N PHE A 191 5.83 -13.18 -14.16
CA PHE A 191 5.49 -13.44 -15.56
C PHE A 191 6.48 -12.74 -16.51
N PRO A 192 7.78 -13.08 -16.43
CA PRO A 192 8.76 -12.43 -17.28
C PRO A 192 8.39 -12.64 -18.75
N HIS A 193 8.34 -11.54 -19.52
CA HIS A 193 8.13 -11.63 -20.96
C HIS A 193 9.27 -12.47 -21.56
N GLN A 194 8.92 -13.55 -22.22
CA GLN A 194 9.85 -14.18 -23.15
C GLN A 194 9.89 -13.26 -24.36
N ASP A 195 10.99 -12.55 -24.54
CA ASP A 195 11.25 -11.86 -25.81
C ASP A 195 11.13 -12.89 -26.93
N VAL A 196 10.07 -12.71 -27.75
CA VAL A 196 9.84 -13.52 -28.97
C VAL A 196 10.62 -12.88 -30.10
#